data_fcd5e99ad22a30ee217bc9b47653b7cc
#
_entry.id   fcd5e99ad22a30ee217bc9b47653b7cc
#
_cell.length_a   1.000
_cell.length_b   1.000
_cell.length_c   1.000
_cell.angle_alpha   90.00
_cell.angle_beta   90.00
_cell.angle_gamma   90.00
#
_symmetry.space_group_name_H-M   'P 1'
#
loop_
_entity.id
_entity.type
_entity.pdbx_description
1 polymer ?
#
loop_
_entity_poly.entity_id
_entity_poly.type
_entity_poly.pdbx_seq_one_letter_code
_entity_poly.pdbx_strand_id
1 'polypeptide(L)'
;SVVSLAKQVGYTPTSCTSSTATIDVLVNGASGATLTMSRGTKFTTTVDGQSYSFVNNADVSIPPAAGVYKFSNLVIYEGSYLNYKYTANTSDIDQRFIIPNDSVDTTTLTVKVQESSSDSTTRTYTLATGITGIDSTSEVFFLQEVEGGRFEVYFGDGVMGKAIADGNI
;
A
#
# COMPACT_ATOMS: atom_id res chain seq x y z
N SER A 1 23.42 -6.31 -11.90
CA SER A 1 23.49 -5.97 -10.47
C SER A 1 23.53 -7.25 -9.63
N VAL A 2 23.94 -7.16 -8.35
CA VAL A 2 23.93 -8.30 -7.40
C VAL A 2 22.53 -8.86 -7.24
N VAL A 3 21.49 -8.01 -7.23
CA VAL A 3 20.08 -8.42 -7.16
C VAL A 3 19.68 -9.27 -8.36
N SER A 4 20.10 -8.91 -9.57
CA SER A 4 19.83 -9.71 -10.77
C SER A 4 20.46 -11.11 -10.69
N LEU A 5 21.68 -11.21 -10.18
CA LEU A 5 22.35 -12.49 -9.97
C LEU A 5 21.67 -13.32 -8.88
N ALA A 6 21.28 -12.69 -7.78
CA ALA A 6 20.55 -13.34 -6.69
C ALA A 6 19.21 -13.92 -7.16
N LYS A 7 18.45 -13.19 -7.99
CA LYS A 7 17.21 -13.70 -8.60
C LYS A 7 17.43 -14.95 -9.47
N GLN A 8 18.54 -15.03 -10.18
CA GLN A 8 18.87 -16.21 -11.01
C GLN A 8 19.10 -17.48 -10.18
N VAL A 9 19.53 -17.34 -8.93
CA VAL A 9 19.68 -18.45 -7.98
C VAL A 9 18.48 -18.66 -7.05
N GLY A 10 17.33 -18.07 -7.39
CA GLY A 10 16.07 -18.28 -6.69
C GLY A 10 15.85 -17.38 -5.46
N TYR A 11 16.68 -16.36 -5.25
CA TYR A 11 16.44 -15.38 -4.19
C TYR A 11 15.25 -14.47 -4.55
N THR A 12 14.27 -14.41 -3.66
CA THR A 12 13.16 -13.44 -3.74
C THR A 12 13.43 -12.30 -2.77
N PRO A 13 13.73 -11.10 -3.28
CA PRO A 13 13.94 -9.93 -2.43
C PRO A 13 12.69 -9.61 -1.60
N THR A 14 12.90 -9.32 -0.32
CA THR A 14 11.83 -8.87 0.59
C THR A 14 12.13 -7.47 1.09
N SER A 15 11.09 -6.67 1.25
CA SER A 15 11.22 -5.35 1.87
C SER A 15 11.45 -5.44 3.37
N CYS A 16 11.77 -4.30 3.98
CA CYS A 16 11.60 -4.14 5.42
C CYS A 16 10.15 -4.47 5.81
N THR A 17 9.96 -4.97 7.01
CA THR A 17 8.63 -5.26 7.57
C THR A 17 8.44 -4.40 8.81
N SER A 18 7.32 -3.68 8.88
CA SER A 18 6.96 -2.87 10.03
C SER A 18 6.71 -3.73 11.26
N SER A 19 7.14 -3.27 12.43
CA SER A 19 6.70 -3.83 13.70
C SER A 19 5.18 -3.65 13.84
N THR A 20 4.50 -4.62 14.44
CA THR A 20 3.05 -4.58 14.61
C THR A 20 2.67 -4.68 16.08
N ALA A 21 1.55 -4.06 16.42
CA ALA A 21 0.89 -4.23 17.71
C ALA A 21 -0.61 -4.48 17.49
N THR A 22 -1.23 -5.19 18.42
CA THR A 22 -2.69 -5.39 18.42
C THR A 22 -3.27 -4.65 19.62
N ILE A 23 -4.25 -3.78 19.36
CA ILE A 23 -4.88 -2.95 20.39
C ILE A 23 -6.40 -3.03 20.34
N ASP A 24 -7.03 -2.73 21.47
CA ASP A 24 -8.46 -2.44 21.54
C ASP A 24 -8.66 -0.93 21.72
N VAL A 25 -9.55 -0.34 20.93
CA VAL A 25 -9.89 1.08 21.02
C VAL A 25 -11.37 1.24 21.37
N LEU A 26 -11.65 1.94 22.47
CA LEU A 26 -13.01 2.29 22.87
C LEU A 26 -13.25 3.77 22.61
N VAL A 27 -14.37 4.05 21.93
CA VAL A 27 -14.83 5.43 21.69
C VAL A 27 -16.19 5.63 22.36
N ASN A 28 -16.21 6.54 23.33
CA ASN A 28 -17.40 6.94 24.06
C ASN A 28 -17.92 8.28 23.54
N GLY A 29 -19.22 8.49 23.64
CA GLY A 29 -19.84 9.78 23.30
C GLY A 29 -19.97 10.05 21.79
N ALA A 30 -19.57 9.12 20.93
CA ALA A 30 -19.88 9.19 19.52
C ALA A 30 -21.35 8.81 19.27
N SER A 31 -21.93 9.31 18.18
CA SER A 31 -23.31 9.02 17.77
C SER A 31 -23.34 8.56 16.32
N GLY A 32 -24.31 7.72 15.97
CA GLY A 32 -24.50 7.23 14.61
C GLY A 32 -24.72 5.72 14.55
N ALA A 33 -25.13 5.22 13.39
CA ALA A 33 -25.33 3.78 13.15
C ALA A 33 -24.01 3.01 13.07
N THR A 34 -22.96 3.68 12.61
CA THR A 34 -21.59 3.13 12.51
C THR A 34 -20.57 4.22 12.79
N LEU A 35 -19.42 3.81 13.31
CA LEU A 35 -18.22 4.65 13.42
C LEU A 35 -17.12 4.03 12.56
N THR A 36 -16.51 4.85 11.70
CA THR A 36 -15.41 4.40 10.84
C THR A 36 -14.10 4.98 11.32
N MET A 37 -13.13 4.12 11.55
CA MET A 37 -11.73 4.47 11.72
C MET A 37 -11.05 4.37 10.35
N SER A 38 -10.63 5.50 9.82
CA SER A 38 -10.02 5.54 8.48
C SER A 38 -8.63 4.94 8.48
N ARG A 39 -8.23 4.33 7.38
CA ARG A 39 -6.86 3.89 7.12
C ARG A 39 -5.88 5.04 7.38
N GLY A 40 -4.77 4.75 8.05
CA GLY A 40 -3.76 5.75 8.39
C GLY A 40 -4.09 6.55 9.66
N THR A 41 -5.13 6.16 10.42
CA THR A 41 -5.35 6.73 11.76
C THR A 41 -4.11 6.50 12.60
N LYS A 42 -3.59 7.60 13.16
CA LYS A 42 -2.30 7.60 13.86
C LYS A 42 -2.47 7.34 15.35
N PHE A 43 -1.65 6.43 15.86
CA PHE A 43 -1.49 6.15 17.28
C PHE A 43 -0.05 6.47 17.69
N THR A 44 0.14 7.07 18.85
CA THR A 44 1.47 7.40 19.36
C THR A 44 1.64 6.90 20.77
N THR A 45 2.84 6.46 21.11
CA THR A 45 3.22 6.10 22.46
C THR A 45 4.65 6.53 22.74
N THR A 46 5.00 6.59 24.02
CA THR A 46 6.37 6.86 24.45
C THR A 46 6.80 5.74 25.39
N VAL A 47 7.92 5.10 25.09
CA VAL A 47 8.53 4.06 25.92
C VAL A 47 9.98 4.46 26.21
N ASP A 48 10.37 4.51 27.46
CA ASP A 48 11.71 4.88 27.90
C ASP A 48 12.22 6.21 27.30
N GLY A 49 11.30 7.18 27.15
CA GLY A 49 11.60 8.49 26.57
C GLY A 49 11.67 8.53 25.04
N GLN A 50 11.53 7.39 24.36
CA GLN A 50 11.49 7.29 22.90
C GLN A 50 10.03 7.27 22.42
N SER A 51 9.69 8.14 21.47
CA SER A 51 8.36 8.19 20.86
C SER A 51 8.23 7.24 19.68
N TYR A 52 7.14 6.50 19.66
CA TYR A 52 6.76 5.59 18.58
C TYR A 52 5.45 6.02 17.96
N SER A 53 5.32 5.82 16.67
CA SER A 53 4.13 6.14 15.89
C SER A 53 3.66 4.91 15.14
N PHE A 54 2.36 4.65 15.17
CA PHE A 54 1.72 3.52 14.51
C PHE A 54 0.53 4.01 13.69
N VAL A 55 0.16 3.26 12.67
CA VAL A 55 -1.02 3.52 11.85
C VAL A 55 -1.79 2.21 11.58
N ASN A 56 -3.12 2.30 11.43
CA ASN A 56 -3.91 1.17 10.93
C ASN A 56 -3.82 1.07 9.41
N ASN A 57 -3.97 -0.14 8.87
CA ASN A 57 -3.76 -0.44 7.44
C ASN A 57 -5.05 -0.45 6.60
N ALA A 58 -6.21 -0.35 7.22
CA ALA A 58 -7.50 -0.41 6.52
C ALA A 58 -8.55 0.45 7.20
N ASP A 59 -9.58 0.85 6.45
CA ASP A 59 -10.79 1.40 7.02
C ASP A 59 -11.52 0.31 7.82
N VAL A 60 -11.89 0.61 9.06
CA VAL A 60 -12.64 -0.29 9.93
C VAL A 60 -13.90 0.39 10.40
N SER A 61 -15.07 -0.16 10.05
CA SER A 61 -16.38 0.37 10.44
C SER A 61 -17.08 -0.58 11.40
N ILE A 62 -17.58 -0.07 12.52
CA ILE A 62 -18.26 -0.85 13.54
C ILE A 62 -19.55 -0.16 13.98
N PRO A 63 -20.61 -0.92 14.30
CA PRO A 63 -21.77 -0.40 14.99
C PRO A 63 -21.50 -0.22 16.49
N PRO A 64 -22.30 0.62 17.20
CA PRO A 64 -22.20 0.71 18.65
C PRO A 64 -22.77 -0.53 19.35
N ALA A 65 -22.19 -0.85 20.49
CA ALA A 65 -22.74 -1.81 21.44
C ALA A 65 -22.99 -1.07 22.78
N ALA A 66 -24.22 -1.02 23.22
CA ALA A 66 -24.63 -0.29 24.44
C ALA A 66 -24.13 1.19 24.48
N GLY A 67 -24.12 1.87 23.33
CA GLY A 67 -23.68 3.27 23.22
C GLY A 67 -22.16 3.45 23.17
N VAL A 68 -21.39 2.38 23.10
CA VAL A 68 -19.93 2.40 22.99
C VAL A 68 -19.50 1.76 21.68
N TYR A 69 -18.53 2.36 21.01
CA TYR A 69 -17.88 1.76 19.82
C TYR A 69 -16.58 1.12 20.26
N LYS A 70 -16.44 -0.20 20.07
CA LYS A 70 -15.24 -0.95 20.42
C LYS A 70 -14.61 -1.55 19.18
N PHE A 71 -13.47 -0.99 18.74
CA PHE A 71 -12.59 -1.61 17.76
C PHE A 71 -11.72 -2.63 18.48
N SER A 72 -12.00 -3.92 18.27
CA SER A 72 -11.27 -5.02 18.95
C SER A 72 -10.25 -5.64 18.03
N ASN A 73 -9.11 -6.03 18.60
CA ASN A 73 -8.01 -6.69 17.88
C ASN A 73 -7.53 -5.89 16.67
N LEU A 74 -7.50 -4.56 16.78
CA LEU A 74 -7.00 -3.70 15.73
C LEU A 74 -5.49 -3.86 15.61
N VAL A 75 -5.04 -4.34 14.45
CA VAL A 75 -3.60 -4.42 14.13
C VAL A 75 -3.14 -3.06 13.64
N ILE A 76 -2.09 -2.54 14.27
CA ILE A 76 -1.44 -1.29 13.92
C ILE A 76 0.03 -1.56 13.56
N TYR A 77 0.56 -0.79 12.63
CA TYR A 77 1.89 -0.92 12.04
C TYR A 77 2.76 0.27 12.44
N GLU A 78 3.97 0.03 12.88
CA GLU A 78 4.93 1.08 13.20
C GLU A 78 5.32 1.86 11.95
N GLY A 79 5.33 3.18 12.06
CA GLY A 79 5.68 4.09 10.99
C GLY A 79 4.56 5.04 10.61
N SER A 80 4.59 5.52 9.36
CA SER A 80 3.59 6.41 8.79
C SER A 80 3.39 6.12 7.31
N TYR A 81 2.20 6.42 6.78
CA TYR A 81 1.99 6.33 5.34
C TYR A 81 2.68 7.48 4.60
N LEU A 82 3.34 7.11 3.52
CA LEU A 82 3.85 8.02 2.51
C LEU A 82 3.06 7.81 1.22
N ASN A 83 2.68 8.92 0.57
CA ASN A 83 1.98 8.87 -0.70
C ASN A 83 2.88 9.44 -1.79
N TYR A 84 3.09 8.68 -2.85
CA TYR A 84 3.80 9.10 -4.04
C TYR A 84 2.84 9.11 -5.22
N LYS A 85 2.94 10.12 -6.06
CA LYS A 85 2.14 10.26 -7.29
C LYS A 85 3.07 10.35 -8.48
N TYR A 86 2.70 9.64 -9.52
CA TYR A 86 3.38 9.66 -10.82
C TYR A 86 2.34 9.88 -11.90
N THR A 87 2.66 10.65 -12.91
CA THR A 87 1.83 10.74 -14.11
C THR A 87 2.45 9.87 -15.20
N ALA A 88 1.66 8.95 -15.73
CA ALA A 88 2.12 8.06 -16.79
C ALA A 88 2.32 8.85 -18.09
N ASN A 89 3.48 8.65 -18.71
CA ASN A 89 3.83 9.15 -20.03
C ASN A 89 4.22 7.96 -20.90
N THR A 90 3.30 7.47 -21.71
CA THR A 90 3.53 6.29 -22.55
C THR A 90 4.51 6.55 -23.71
N SER A 91 4.89 7.80 -23.95
CA SER A 91 5.93 8.16 -24.92
C SER A 91 7.34 8.06 -24.35
N ASP A 92 7.47 8.01 -23.03
CA ASP A 92 8.75 7.84 -22.33
C ASP A 92 9.00 6.37 -22.03
N ILE A 93 9.76 5.70 -22.89
CA ILE A 93 10.09 4.28 -22.76
C ILE A 93 10.96 3.95 -21.55
N ASP A 94 11.60 4.96 -20.96
CA ASP A 94 12.48 4.82 -19.79
C ASP A 94 11.76 5.19 -18.49
N GLN A 95 10.46 5.56 -18.54
CA GLN A 95 9.70 5.90 -17.35
C GLN A 95 9.60 4.72 -16.39
N ARG A 96 9.95 4.97 -15.15
CA ARG A 96 9.91 3.99 -14.06
C ARG A 96 9.20 4.55 -12.83
N PHE A 97 8.39 3.72 -12.18
CA PHE A 97 7.65 4.10 -10.97
C PHE A 97 8.37 3.54 -9.74
N ILE A 98 9.50 4.15 -9.40
CA ILE A 98 10.34 3.72 -8.27
C ILE A 98 9.84 4.40 -7.00
N ILE A 99 9.56 3.62 -5.96
CA ILE A 99 9.26 4.16 -4.63
C ILE A 99 10.56 4.76 -4.07
N PRO A 100 10.62 6.09 -3.83
CA PRO A 100 11.87 6.78 -3.49
C PRO A 100 12.20 6.64 -1.99
N ASN A 101 12.04 5.44 -1.45
CA ASN A 101 12.33 5.09 -0.07
C ASN A 101 12.83 3.63 -0.02
N ASP A 102 13.95 3.40 0.64
CA ASP A 102 14.58 2.09 0.82
C ASP A 102 14.08 1.34 2.07
N SER A 103 13.38 2.04 2.95
CA SER A 103 12.85 1.50 4.22
C SER A 103 11.34 1.31 4.17
N VAL A 104 10.77 1.04 2.99
CA VAL A 104 9.34 0.83 2.79
C VAL A 104 8.94 -0.61 3.12
N ASP A 105 7.82 -0.76 3.83
CA ASP A 105 7.14 -2.05 3.99
C ASP A 105 6.17 -2.27 2.82
N THR A 106 6.59 -3.06 1.84
CA THR A 106 5.78 -3.34 0.65
C THR A 106 4.58 -4.23 0.92
N THR A 107 4.50 -4.89 2.07
CA THR A 107 3.33 -5.71 2.44
C THR A 107 2.10 -4.85 2.74
N THR A 108 2.31 -3.57 3.05
CA THR A 108 1.25 -2.58 3.30
C THR A 108 0.97 -1.68 2.09
N LEU A 109 1.67 -1.90 0.97
CA LEU A 109 1.56 -1.08 -0.24
C LEU A 109 0.14 -1.15 -0.82
N THR A 110 -0.39 0.01 -1.17
CA THR A 110 -1.62 0.13 -1.96
C THR A 110 -1.32 0.93 -3.21
N VAL A 111 -1.62 0.36 -4.36
CA VAL A 111 -1.47 1.02 -5.66
C VAL A 111 -2.84 1.38 -6.18
N LYS A 112 -3.03 2.65 -6.51
CA LYS A 112 -4.26 3.16 -7.14
C LYS A 112 -3.88 3.85 -8.45
N VAL A 113 -4.68 3.62 -9.48
CA VAL A 113 -4.55 4.30 -10.76
C VAL A 113 -5.77 5.20 -10.94
N GLN A 114 -5.53 6.49 -11.10
CA GLN A 114 -6.53 7.49 -11.43
C GLN A 114 -6.58 7.68 -12.95
N GLU A 115 -7.75 7.80 -13.53
CA GLU A 115 -7.94 7.84 -14.99
C GLU A 115 -7.24 9.05 -15.64
N SER A 116 -7.32 10.23 -15.02
CA SER A 116 -6.60 11.43 -15.51
C SER A 116 -6.58 12.53 -14.45
N SER A 117 -5.95 13.63 -14.74
CA SER A 117 -5.98 14.84 -13.88
C SER A 117 -7.38 15.47 -13.78
N SER A 118 -8.24 15.26 -14.77
CA SER A 118 -9.61 15.77 -14.81
C SER A 118 -10.66 14.78 -14.32
N ASP A 119 -10.32 13.49 -14.25
CA ASP A 119 -11.17 12.43 -13.72
C ASP A 119 -10.54 11.83 -12.46
N SER A 120 -11.13 12.11 -11.30
CA SER A 120 -10.66 11.64 -10.01
C SER A 120 -11.04 10.19 -9.69
N THR A 121 -11.74 9.50 -10.60
CA THR A 121 -12.06 8.08 -10.44
C THR A 121 -10.77 7.28 -10.31
N THR A 122 -10.67 6.50 -9.23
CA THR A 122 -9.51 5.66 -8.95
C THR A 122 -9.86 4.19 -8.95
N ARG A 123 -8.98 3.36 -9.48
CA ARG A 123 -9.05 1.90 -9.42
C ARG A 123 -7.91 1.38 -8.55
N THR A 124 -8.22 0.45 -7.66
CA THR A 124 -7.20 -0.19 -6.84
C THR A 124 -6.68 -1.41 -7.57
N TYR A 125 -5.37 -1.42 -7.80
CA TYR A 125 -4.65 -2.53 -8.42
C TYR A 125 -4.15 -3.48 -7.34
N THR A 126 -4.10 -4.78 -7.65
CA THR A 126 -3.65 -5.82 -6.73
C THR A 126 -2.26 -6.33 -7.12
N LEU A 127 -1.44 -6.70 -6.13
CA LEU A 127 -0.11 -7.27 -6.38
C LEU A 127 -0.26 -8.64 -7.06
N ALA A 128 0.32 -8.79 -8.23
CA ALA A 128 0.42 -10.08 -8.91
C ALA A 128 1.53 -10.91 -8.28
N THR A 129 1.17 -12.02 -7.66
CA THR A 129 2.12 -12.99 -7.07
C THR A 129 2.46 -14.13 -8.02
N GLY A 130 1.79 -14.21 -9.16
CA GLY A 130 1.99 -15.19 -10.22
C GLY A 130 1.32 -14.71 -11.49
N ILE A 131 1.49 -15.46 -12.57
CA ILE A 131 0.95 -15.12 -13.90
C ILE A 131 -0.32 -15.89 -14.25
N THR A 132 -0.69 -16.89 -13.45
CA THR A 132 -1.85 -17.74 -13.73
C THR A 132 -3.13 -16.97 -13.46
N GLY A 133 -4.03 -16.93 -14.47
CA GLY A 133 -5.34 -16.25 -14.36
C GLY A 133 -5.28 -14.74 -14.57
N ILE A 134 -4.15 -14.18 -14.98
CA ILE A 134 -4.03 -12.77 -15.38
C ILE A 134 -4.29 -12.66 -16.86
N ASP A 135 -5.20 -11.76 -17.25
CA ASP A 135 -5.54 -11.42 -18.63
C ASP A 135 -5.30 -9.92 -18.91
N SER A 136 -5.59 -9.48 -20.11
CA SER A 136 -5.38 -8.09 -20.57
C SER A 136 -6.22 -7.04 -19.82
N THR A 137 -7.22 -7.44 -19.05
CA THR A 137 -8.14 -6.55 -18.30
C THR A 137 -7.85 -6.55 -16.81
N SER A 138 -7.01 -7.47 -16.35
CA SER A 138 -6.70 -7.63 -14.93
C SER A 138 -6.00 -6.41 -14.37
N GLU A 139 -6.59 -5.77 -13.36
CA GLU A 139 -6.06 -4.59 -12.66
C GLU A 139 -5.02 -5.03 -11.63
N VAL A 140 -3.83 -5.37 -12.13
CA VAL A 140 -2.72 -5.86 -11.32
C VAL A 140 -1.49 -5.02 -11.53
N PHE A 141 -0.63 -5.01 -10.51
CA PHE A 141 0.72 -4.47 -10.60
C PHE A 141 1.74 -5.54 -10.20
N PHE A 142 2.95 -5.35 -10.64
CA PHE A 142 4.10 -6.17 -10.27
C PHE A 142 5.07 -5.32 -9.46
N LEU A 143 5.85 -5.97 -8.63
CA LEU A 143 6.80 -5.33 -7.76
C LEU A 143 8.18 -5.99 -7.93
N GLN A 144 9.22 -5.18 -8.07
CA GLN A 144 10.58 -5.68 -8.09
C GLN A 144 11.51 -4.78 -7.29
N GLU A 145 12.49 -5.40 -6.63
CA GLU A 145 13.58 -4.66 -6.02
C GLU A 145 14.51 -4.10 -7.11
N VAL A 146 14.93 -2.87 -6.93
CA VAL A 146 15.88 -2.14 -7.76
C VAL A 146 17.12 -1.76 -6.96
N GLU A 147 18.02 -1.01 -7.55
CA GLU A 147 19.25 -0.59 -6.89
C GLU A 147 18.98 0.23 -5.61
N GLY A 148 19.77 -0.03 -4.57
CA GLY A 148 19.69 0.67 -3.29
C GLY A 148 18.54 0.22 -2.38
N GLY A 149 18.06 -1.02 -2.53
CA GLY A 149 16.98 -1.58 -1.67
C GLY A 149 15.61 -0.97 -1.91
N ARG A 150 15.45 -0.18 -2.95
CA ARG A 150 14.17 0.42 -3.33
C ARG A 150 13.34 -0.55 -4.17
N PHE A 151 12.07 -0.26 -4.27
CA PHE A 151 11.11 -1.05 -5.05
C PHE A 151 10.53 -0.24 -6.20
N GLU A 152 10.36 -0.91 -7.32
CA GLU A 152 9.68 -0.40 -8.50
C GLU A 152 8.34 -1.10 -8.66
N VAL A 153 7.30 -0.30 -8.90
CA VAL A 153 5.98 -0.77 -9.32
C VAL A 153 5.94 -0.72 -10.84
N TYR A 154 5.50 -1.79 -11.47
CA TYR A 154 5.22 -1.79 -12.90
C TYR A 154 3.90 -2.49 -13.20
N PHE A 155 3.32 -2.18 -14.35
CA PHE A 155 1.99 -2.59 -14.74
C PHE A 155 2.04 -3.59 -15.89
N GLY A 156 0.90 -4.16 -16.23
CA GLY A 156 0.77 -5.04 -17.37
C GLY A 156 1.01 -4.31 -18.70
N ASP A 157 1.22 -5.08 -19.75
CA ASP A 157 1.46 -4.63 -21.12
C ASP A 157 0.21 -4.68 -22.03
N GLY A 158 -0.96 -4.99 -21.43
CA GLY A 158 -2.21 -5.18 -22.16
C GLY A 158 -2.43 -6.60 -22.69
N VAL A 159 -1.46 -7.51 -22.40
CA VAL A 159 -1.59 -8.96 -22.61
C VAL A 159 -1.59 -9.67 -21.25
N MET A 160 -0.59 -9.38 -20.43
CA MET A 160 -0.42 -9.84 -19.06
C MET A 160 -0.70 -8.69 -18.09
N GLY A 161 -1.97 -8.50 -17.75
CA GLY A 161 -2.43 -7.38 -16.94
C GLY A 161 -2.77 -6.14 -17.78
N LYS A 162 -3.64 -5.31 -17.24
CA LYS A 162 -4.08 -4.06 -17.87
C LYS A 162 -2.90 -3.08 -17.95
N ALA A 163 -2.62 -2.59 -19.16
CA ALA A 163 -1.65 -1.51 -19.37
C ALA A 163 -2.21 -0.18 -18.82
N ILE A 164 -1.32 0.65 -18.29
CA ILE A 164 -1.66 2.03 -17.97
C ILE A 164 -1.71 2.87 -19.26
N ALA A 165 -2.58 3.89 -19.27
CA ALA A 165 -2.71 4.84 -20.35
C ALA A 165 -1.93 6.11 -20.09
N ASP A 166 -1.64 6.86 -21.15
CA ASP A 166 -1.02 8.17 -21.04
C ASP A 166 -1.88 9.12 -20.20
N GLY A 167 -1.24 9.84 -19.27
CA GLY A 167 -1.92 10.74 -18.36
C GLY A 167 -2.61 10.08 -17.16
N ASN A 168 -2.58 8.76 -17.01
CA ASN A 168 -2.96 8.12 -15.74
C ASN A 168 -2.08 8.63 -14.58
N ILE A 169 -2.63 8.68 -13.37
CA ILE A 169 -1.93 9.16 -12.17
C ILE A 169 -1.96 8.10 -11.08
#